data_4999b06de45d828751debe9d42243002
#
_entry.id   4999b06de45d828751debe9d42243002
#
_cell.length_a   1.000
_cell.length_b   1.000
_cell.length_c   1.000
_cell.angle_alpha   90.00
_cell.angle_beta   90.00
_cell.angle_gamma   90.00
#
_symmetry.space_group_name_H-M   'P 1'
#
loop_
_entity.id
_entity.type
_entity.pdbx_description
1 polymer ?
#
loop_
_entity_poly.entity_id
_entity_poly.type
_entity_poly.pdbx_seq_one_letter_code
_entity_poly.pdbx_strand_id
1 'polypeptide(L)'
;MMKRQRWQTVLLWVFALLLINGLWVQVSGQTAPNEINSEDQFQAYREIEVSAVFGSSSAIPATFAAAFQSTSVDKANVSYTIKLDNITTVHAWSGQLGDLVPVWSGELAPGTYTVQTAVEEGVTVTQTLELQPFRAVQTVGHFGLSLMLIAFALGEKGVRGWWSRRVPSQRSDVGEKIPFKAKKFANEDEQVSWNDADSPWRDPLR
;
A
#
# COMPACT_ATOMS: atom_id res chain seq x y z
N MET A 1 8.52 35.19 -11.74
CA MET A 1 7.50 34.19 -11.32
C MET A 1 7.89 32.73 -11.56
N MET A 2 8.57 32.36 -12.66
CA MET A 2 8.94 30.95 -12.98
C MET A 2 9.83 30.23 -11.94
N LYS A 3 10.70 30.90 -11.19
CA LYS A 3 11.56 30.27 -10.17
C LYS A 3 10.77 29.73 -8.99
N ARG A 4 9.73 30.43 -8.52
CA ARG A 4 8.90 30.06 -7.37
C ARG A 4 8.08 28.77 -7.65
N GLN A 5 7.56 28.64 -8.85
CA GLN A 5 6.77 27.48 -9.25
C GLN A 5 7.64 26.19 -9.34
N ARG A 6 8.89 26.30 -9.77
CA ARG A 6 9.84 25.17 -9.78
C ARG A 6 10.16 24.68 -8.37
N TRP A 7 10.35 25.60 -7.42
CA TRP A 7 10.60 25.26 -6.01
C TRP A 7 9.42 24.51 -5.39
N GLN A 8 8.20 24.96 -5.63
CA GLN A 8 6.98 24.30 -5.14
C GLN A 8 6.87 22.87 -5.66
N THR A 9 7.16 22.63 -6.93
CA THR A 9 7.15 21.29 -7.51
C THR A 9 8.21 20.40 -6.87
N VAL A 10 9.43 20.90 -6.66
CA VAL A 10 10.50 20.14 -6.00
C VAL A 10 10.09 19.78 -4.57
N LEU A 11 9.59 20.75 -3.80
CA LEU A 11 9.12 20.49 -2.43
C LEU A 11 8.00 19.46 -2.39
N LEU A 12 7.07 19.48 -3.32
CA LEU A 12 5.99 18.50 -3.42
C LEU A 12 6.54 17.09 -3.64
N TRP A 13 7.51 16.92 -4.54
CA TRP A 13 8.12 15.60 -4.79
C TRP A 13 8.97 15.12 -3.62
N VAL A 14 9.70 16.01 -2.94
CA VAL A 14 10.42 15.67 -1.71
C VAL A 14 9.46 15.25 -0.63
N PHE A 15 8.36 15.97 -0.44
CA PHE A 15 7.31 15.61 0.52
C PHE A 15 6.69 14.25 0.18
N ALA A 16 6.36 14.00 -1.09
CA ALA A 16 5.80 12.73 -1.53
C ALA A 16 6.79 11.57 -1.27
N LEU A 17 8.09 11.79 -1.48
CA LEU A 17 9.12 10.79 -1.22
C LEU A 17 9.24 10.48 0.28
N LEU A 18 9.21 11.49 1.13
CA LEU A 18 9.22 11.30 2.58
C LEU A 18 7.95 10.58 3.05
N LEU A 19 6.79 10.95 2.51
CA LEU A 19 5.52 10.37 2.88
C LEU A 19 5.44 8.88 2.49
N ILE A 20 5.80 8.52 1.25
CA ILE A 20 5.74 7.12 0.79
C ILE A 20 6.72 6.24 1.56
N ASN A 21 7.92 6.74 1.85
CA ASN A 21 8.90 6.02 2.65
C ASN A 21 8.47 5.89 4.12
N GLY A 22 7.86 6.93 4.70
CA GLY A 22 7.28 6.88 6.04
C GLY A 22 6.15 5.86 6.15
N LEU A 23 5.23 5.84 5.19
CA LEU A 23 4.17 4.84 5.11
C LEU A 23 4.75 3.42 4.95
N TRP A 24 5.81 3.27 4.13
CA TRP A 24 6.46 1.97 3.96
C TRP A 24 7.09 1.44 5.26
N VAL A 25 7.73 2.31 6.06
CA VAL A 25 8.23 1.92 7.40
C VAL A 25 7.10 1.39 8.27
N GLN A 26 5.96 2.05 8.26
CA GLN A 26 4.80 1.62 9.05
C GLN A 26 4.24 0.28 8.56
N VAL A 27 4.08 0.12 7.24
CA VAL A 27 3.58 -1.13 6.65
C VAL A 27 4.56 -2.28 6.86
N SER A 28 5.86 -2.04 6.67
CA SER A 28 6.89 -3.07 6.84
C SER A 28 7.07 -3.54 8.29
N GLY A 29 6.63 -2.74 9.25
CA GLY A 29 6.63 -3.09 10.68
C GLY A 29 5.39 -3.83 11.15
N GLN A 30 4.38 -4.02 10.30
CA GLN A 30 3.16 -4.72 10.69
C GLN A 30 3.42 -6.21 10.93
N THR A 31 2.77 -6.75 11.98
CA THR A 31 2.77 -8.17 12.30
C THR A 31 1.55 -8.86 11.70
N ALA A 32 1.74 -10.10 11.27
CA ALA A 32 0.67 -11.01 10.87
C ALA A 32 0.56 -12.10 11.95
N PRO A 33 -0.44 -12.02 12.84
CA PRO A 33 -0.64 -13.03 13.86
C PRO A 33 -1.24 -14.31 13.25
N ASN A 34 -0.65 -15.45 13.61
CA ASN A 34 -1.17 -16.77 13.33
C ASN A 34 -1.50 -17.44 14.66
N GLU A 35 -2.75 -17.71 14.89
CA GLU A 35 -3.20 -18.47 16.05
C GLU A 35 -2.89 -19.95 15.85
N ILE A 36 -2.08 -20.52 16.75
CA ILE A 36 -1.68 -21.92 16.71
C ILE A 36 -2.64 -22.76 17.53
N ASN A 37 -2.85 -22.38 18.78
CA ASN A 37 -3.81 -22.96 19.68
C ASN A 37 -4.58 -21.87 20.40
N SER A 38 -5.86 -22.06 20.59
CA SER A 38 -6.73 -21.20 21.40
C SER A 38 -7.42 -22.03 22.50
N GLU A 39 -8.08 -21.33 23.42
CA GLU A 39 -8.79 -21.97 24.54
C GLU A 39 -9.79 -23.00 24.07
N ASP A 40 -10.45 -22.76 22.92
CA ASP A 40 -11.49 -23.61 22.36
C ASP A 40 -10.96 -24.65 21.35
N GLN A 41 -9.75 -24.48 20.84
CA GLN A 41 -9.18 -25.31 19.79
C GLN A 41 -7.75 -25.71 20.12
N PHE A 42 -7.55 -26.89 20.66
CA PHE A 42 -6.24 -27.47 20.91
C PHE A 42 -5.88 -28.51 19.85
N GLN A 43 -4.69 -28.38 19.29
CA GLN A 43 -4.05 -29.38 18.42
C GLN A 43 -2.62 -29.61 18.89
N ALA A 44 -2.31 -30.89 19.23
CA ALA A 44 -0.97 -31.26 19.68
C ALA A 44 0.11 -31.06 18.59
N TYR A 45 -0.30 -31.07 17.31
CA TYR A 45 0.57 -30.87 16.15
C TYR A 45 -0.10 -29.88 15.20
N ARG A 46 0.52 -28.74 14.97
CA ARG A 46 0.04 -27.71 14.05
C ARG A 46 1.11 -27.37 13.04
N GLU A 47 0.78 -27.50 11.76
CA GLU A 47 1.67 -27.10 10.66
C GLU A 47 1.38 -25.67 10.22
N ILE A 48 2.45 -24.93 9.92
CA ILE A 48 2.42 -23.54 9.47
C ILE A 48 3.38 -23.42 8.31
N GLU A 49 2.91 -22.93 7.18
CA GLU A 49 3.75 -22.63 6.04
C GLU A 49 4.21 -21.16 6.09
N VAL A 50 5.52 -20.96 6.15
CA VAL A 50 6.17 -19.66 6.03
C VAL A 50 6.60 -19.46 4.59
N SER A 51 5.83 -18.69 3.83
CA SER A 51 6.08 -18.46 2.40
C SER A 51 7.13 -17.39 2.18
N ALA A 52 7.89 -17.52 1.09
CA ALA A 52 8.84 -16.51 0.64
C ALA A 52 8.13 -15.21 0.26
N VAL A 53 8.61 -14.08 0.77
CA VAL A 53 8.04 -12.75 0.46
C VAL A 53 8.66 -12.22 -0.83
N PHE A 54 7.84 -11.95 -1.83
CA PHE A 54 8.26 -11.52 -3.18
C PHE A 54 9.35 -12.42 -3.80
N GLY A 55 9.32 -13.74 -3.52
CA GLY A 55 10.30 -14.68 -4.01
C GLY A 55 11.67 -14.61 -3.31
N SER A 56 11.79 -13.81 -2.24
CA SER A 56 13.02 -13.72 -1.44
C SER A 56 13.12 -14.92 -0.50
N SER A 57 14.27 -15.56 -0.46
CA SER A 57 14.60 -16.62 0.51
C SER A 57 15.04 -16.07 1.87
N SER A 58 14.95 -14.75 2.08
CA SER A 58 15.34 -14.11 3.34
C SER A 58 14.44 -14.59 4.49
N ALA A 59 15.06 -14.85 5.64
CA ALA A 59 14.33 -15.20 6.84
C ALA A 59 13.44 -14.03 7.31
N ILE A 60 12.29 -14.37 7.88
CA ILE A 60 11.27 -13.45 8.32
C ILE A 60 11.34 -13.35 9.86
N PRO A 61 11.42 -12.14 10.44
CA PRO A 61 11.34 -11.98 11.88
C PRO A 61 10.01 -12.53 12.41
N ALA A 62 10.11 -13.31 13.48
CA ALA A 62 9.00 -14.00 14.10
C ALA A 62 9.05 -13.90 15.60
N THR A 63 7.89 -13.85 16.24
CA THR A 63 7.74 -13.89 17.69
C THR A 63 6.72 -14.97 18.04
N PHE A 64 7.07 -15.87 18.96
CA PHE A 64 6.16 -16.91 19.43
C PHE A 64 5.88 -16.70 20.90
N ALA A 65 4.61 -16.61 21.24
CA ALA A 65 4.10 -16.52 22.60
C ALA A 65 3.23 -17.72 22.91
N ALA A 66 3.41 -18.30 24.09
CA ALA A 66 2.58 -19.40 24.61
C ALA A 66 2.14 -19.09 26.03
N ALA A 67 0.92 -19.41 26.36
CA ALA A 67 0.36 -19.36 27.69
C ALA A 67 -0.34 -20.68 28.01
N PHE A 68 -0.12 -21.19 29.21
CA PHE A 68 -0.73 -22.41 29.74
C PHE A 68 -1.52 -22.06 30.99
N GLN A 69 -2.79 -22.46 31.02
CA GLN A 69 -3.69 -22.16 32.15
C GLN A 69 -4.52 -23.39 32.48
N SER A 70 -4.93 -23.52 33.74
CA SER A 70 -5.88 -24.52 34.14
C SER A 70 -6.70 -24.02 35.31
N THR A 71 -7.97 -24.45 35.35
CA THR A 71 -8.88 -24.22 36.48
C THR A 71 -9.12 -25.51 37.30
N SER A 72 -8.65 -26.65 36.80
CA SER A 72 -8.91 -27.97 37.36
C SER A 72 -7.68 -28.66 37.95
N VAL A 73 -6.45 -28.24 37.52
CA VAL A 73 -5.21 -28.89 37.90
C VAL A 73 -4.22 -27.82 38.38
N ASP A 74 -3.62 -28.03 39.55
CA ASP A 74 -2.64 -27.10 40.13
C ASP A 74 -1.22 -27.31 39.60
N LYS A 75 -0.92 -28.53 39.16
CA LYS A 75 0.42 -28.91 38.63
C LYS A 75 0.25 -29.80 37.43
N ALA A 76 0.91 -29.43 36.35
CA ALA A 76 0.96 -30.22 35.12
C ALA A 76 2.27 -29.94 34.40
N ASN A 77 2.81 -30.94 33.73
CA ASN A 77 3.95 -30.73 32.83
C ASN A 77 3.45 -30.19 31.50
N VAL A 78 4.11 -29.13 31.04
CA VAL A 78 3.74 -28.46 29.81
C VAL A 78 5.00 -28.23 28.97
N SER A 79 4.90 -28.42 27.66
CA SER A 79 6.01 -28.18 26.77
C SER A 79 5.55 -27.86 25.36
N TYR A 80 6.42 -27.18 24.61
CA TYR A 80 6.26 -27.04 23.17
C TYR A 80 7.59 -27.10 22.45
N THR A 81 7.54 -27.46 21.18
CA THR A 81 8.71 -27.51 20.29
C THR A 81 8.32 -27.03 18.91
N ILE A 82 9.11 -26.12 18.35
CA ILE A 82 8.98 -25.62 16.98
C ILE A 82 10.03 -26.30 16.13
N LYS A 83 9.62 -27.00 15.09
CA LYS A 83 10.51 -27.72 14.17
C LYS A 83 10.33 -27.24 12.75
N LEU A 84 11.41 -27.10 12.01
CA LEU A 84 11.42 -26.92 10.56
C LEU A 84 11.43 -28.31 9.90
N ASP A 85 10.51 -28.51 8.96
CA ASP A 85 10.36 -29.76 8.16
C ASP A 85 10.29 -31.03 9.03
N ASN A 86 9.75 -30.92 10.25
CA ASN A 86 9.70 -32.01 11.25
C ASN A 86 11.07 -32.57 11.68
N ILE A 87 12.17 -31.99 11.24
CA ILE A 87 13.53 -32.49 11.45
C ILE A 87 14.32 -31.59 12.38
N THR A 88 14.43 -30.32 12.04
CA THR A 88 15.31 -29.38 12.74
C THR A 88 14.54 -28.62 13.82
N THR A 89 14.95 -28.79 15.09
CA THR A 89 14.38 -28.02 16.20
C THR A 89 14.88 -26.57 16.13
N VAL A 90 13.95 -25.63 15.97
CA VAL A 90 14.21 -24.19 15.97
C VAL A 90 14.17 -23.64 17.38
N HIS A 91 13.16 -24.06 18.15
CA HIS A 91 13.00 -23.66 19.54
C HIS A 91 12.23 -24.75 20.31
N ALA A 92 12.56 -24.91 21.60
CA ALA A 92 11.84 -25.78 22.50
C ALA A 92 11.83 -25.19 23.90
N TRP A 93 10.74 -25.40 24.60
CA TRP A 93 10.58 -25.03 26.01
C TRP A 93 9.79 -26.12 26.73
N SER A 94 10.15 -26.35 27.99
CA SER A 94 9.42 -27.27 28.88
C SER A 94 9.47 -26.74 30.31
N GLY A 95 8.39 -26.92 31.04
CA GLY A 95 8.24 -26.46 32.42
C GLY A 95 6.99 -27.04 33.06
N GLN A 96 6.58 -26.45 34.19
CA GLN A 96 5.35 -26.77 34.88
C GLN A 96 4.32 -25.67 34.72
N LEU A 97 3.06 -26.04 34.92
CA LEU A 97 1.96 -25.07 34.94
C LEU A 97 2.24 -24.01 36.02
N GLY A 98 2.13 -22.73 35.63
CA GLY A 98 2.48 -21.57 36.48
C GLY A 98 3.91 -21.06 36.29
N ASP A 99 4.77 -21.80 35.60
CA ASP A 99 6.10 -21.29 35.24
C ASP A 99 5.99 -20.16 34.19
N LEU A 100 6.92 -19.21 34.24
CA LEU A 100 7.00 -18.14 33.27
C LEU A 100 7.45 -18.70 31.92
N VAL A 101 6.59 -18.67 30.93
CA VAL A 101 6.92 -19.05 29.55
C VAL A 101 7.60 -17.88 28.86
N PRO A 102 8.87 -18.00 28.46
CA PRO A 102 9.54 -16.90 27.74
C PRO A 102 8.95 -16.73 26.35
N VAL A 103 8.74 -15.48 25.96
CA VAL A 103 8.40 -15.15 24.58
C VAL A 103 9.65 -15.38 23.73
N TRP A 104 9.55 -16.29 22.76
CA TRP A 104 10.63 -16.50 21.80
C TRP A 104 10.58 -15.46 20.69
N SER A 105 11.73 -14.91 20.32
CA SER A 105 11.90 -14.03 19.17
C SER A 105 13.08 -14.50 18.35
N GLY A 106 12.89 -14.64 17.05
CA GLY A 106 13.90 -15.13 16.13
C GLY A 106 13.55 -14.85 14.69
N GLU A 107 14.21 -15.55 13.79
CA GLU A 107 13.97 -15.47 12.34
C GLU A 107 13.60 -16.83 11.81
N LEU A 108 12.57 -16.90 10.96
CA LEU A 108 12.10 -18.11 10.31
C LEU A 108 12.39 -18.04 8.81
N ALA A 109 13.16 -18.98 8.28
CA ALA A 109 13.34 -19.13 6.84
C ALA A 109 12.02 -19.61 6.19
N PRO A 110 11.79 -19.34 4.90
CA PRO A 110 10.68 -19.97 4.19
C PRO A 110 10.74 -21.49 4.29
N GLY A 111 9.58 -22.11 4.61
CA GLY A 111 9.50 -23.55 4.82
C GLY A 111 8.27 -23.95 5.64
N THR A 112 8.11 -25.23 5.90
CA THR A 112 7.02 -25.78 6.71
C THR A 112 7.48 -25.95 8.15
N TYR A 113 6.81 -25.29 9.07
CA TYR A 113 7.08 -25.40 10.50
C TYR A 113 6.01 -26.20 11.18
N THR A 114 6.40 -27.06 12.12
CA THR A 114 5.48 -27.81 12.96
C THR A 114 5.65 -27.38 14.40
N VAL A 115 4.58 -26.90 15.01
CA VAL A 115 4.51 -26.66 16.45
C VAL A 115 3.94 -27.91 17.10
N GLN A 116 4.75 -28.55 17.94
CA GLN A 116 4.35 -29.71 18.75
C GLN A 116 4.13 -29.25 20.17
N THR A 117 2.95 -29.45 20.70
CA THR A 117 2.57 -29.04 22.06
C THR A 117 2.15 -30.26 22.87
N ALA A 118 2.79 -30.47 24.00
CA ALA A 118 2.43 -31.53 24.93
C ALA A 118 1.94 -30.92 26.24
N VAL A 119 0.73 -31.24 26.61
CA VAL A 119 0.07 -30.81 27.85
C VAL A 119 -0.71 -31.97 28.46
N GLU A 120 -0.89 -31.93 29.77
CA GLU A 120 -1.75 -32.87 30.48
C GLU A 120 -3.23 -32.48 30.34
N GLU A 121 -4.10 -33.43 30.59
CA GLU A 121 -5.56 -33.21 30.54
C GLU A 121 -6.00 -32.13 31.53
N GLY A 122 -6.91 -31.23 31.11
CA GLY A 122 -7.39 -30.12 31.91
C GLY A 122 -6.53 -28.85 31.83
N VAL A 123 -5.48 -28.81 30.98
CA VAL A 123 -4.69 -27.60 30.71
C VAL A 123 -5.17 -26.95 29.41
N THR A 124 -5.51 -25.68 29.48
CA THR A 124 -5.83 -24.84 28.32
C THR A 124 -4.59 -24.18 27.78
N VAL A 125 -4.48 -24.12 26.48
CA VAL A 125 -3.29 -23.60 25.78
C VAL A 125 -3.68 -22.48 24.84
N THR A 126 -2.98 -21.36 24.94
CA THR A 126 -3.05 -20.27 23.95
C THR A 126 -1.66 -20.05 23.37
N GLN A 127 -1.54 -20.18 22.06
CA GLN A 127 -0.28 -20.03 21.35
C GLN A 127 -0.47 -19.18 20.09
N THR A 128 0.40 -18.19 19.94
CA THR A 128 0.36 -17.27 18.80
C THR A 128 1.75 -17.13 18.21
N LEU A 129 1.85 -17.26 16.90
CA LEU A 129 3.04 -16.96 16.11
C LEU A 129 2.79 -15.65 15.33
N GLU A 130 3.54 -14.63 15.64
CA GLU A 130 3.51 -13.36 14.93
C GLU A 130 4.66 -13.29 13.93
N LEU A 131 4.35 -13.07 12.67
CA LEU A 131 5.32 -12.91 11.60
C LEU A 131 5.37 -11.46 11.14
N GLN A 132 6.57 -10.97 10.77
CA GLN A 132 6.76 -9.66 10.15
C GLN A 132 7.26 -9.80 8.69
N PRO A 133 6.39 -10.22 7.76
CA PRO A 133 6.81 -10.62 6.42
C PRO A 133 7.47 -9.48 5.63
N PHE A 134 6.97 -8.26 5.76
CA PHE A 134 7.51 -7.12 5.02
C PHE A 134 8.82 -6.57 5.60
N ARG A 135 9.18 -6.95 6.82
CA ARG A 135 10.44 -6.53 7.44
C ARG A 135 11.65 -7.08 6.69
N ALA A 136 11.57 -8.32 6.21
CA ALA A 136 12.62 -8.97 5.42
C ALA A 136 12.94 -8.22 4.10
N VAL A 137 11.96 -7.52 3.54
CA VAL A 137 12.08 -6.78 2.28
C VAL A 137 12.02 -5.26 2.45
N GLN A 138 12.12 -4.77 3.68
CA GLN A 138 11.99 -3.35 3.99
C GLN A 138 12.94 -2.47 3.18
N THR A 139 14.21 -2.83 3.13
CA THR A 139 15.24 -2.07 2.38
C THR A 139 14.96 -2.04 0.89
N VAL A 140 14.63 -3.20 0.31
CA VAL A 140 14.32 -3.33 -1.13
C VAL A 140 13.07 -2.52 -1.46
N GLY A 141 12.07 -2.52 -0.58
CA GLY A 141 10.85 -1.73 -0.74
C GLY A 141 11.13 -0.22 -0.75
N HIS A 142 11.98 0.28 0.14
CA HIS A 142 12.40 1.69 0.14
C HIS A 142 13.02 2.11 -1.19
N PHE A 143 13.96 1.31 -1.71
CA PHE A 143 14.61 1.59 -3.00
C PHE A 143 13.60 1.51 -4.15
N GLY A 144 12.78 0.47 -4.19
CA GLY A 144 11.78 0.26 -5.25
C GLY A 144 10.76 1.39 -5.31
N LEU A 145 10.16 1.75 -4.16
CA LEU A 145 9.17 2.83 -4.09
C LEU A 145 9.78 4.19 -4.42
N SER A 146 11.00 4.47 -3.93
CA SER A 146 11.70 5.71 -4.24
C SER A 146 12.02 5.81 -5.72
N LEU A 147 12.55 4.74 -6.34
CA LEU A 147 12.85 4.69 -7.76
C LEU A 147 11.59 4.88 -8.61
N MET A 148 10.50 4.22 -8.24
CA MET A 148 9.22 4.35 -8.94
C MET A 148 8.70 5.78 -8.87
N LEU A 149 8.77 6.42 -7.70
CA LEU A 149 8.35 7.82 -7.54
C LEU A 149 9.20 8.78 -8.39
N ILE A 150 10.53 8.58 -8.41
CA ILE A 150 11.45 9.36 -9.24
C ILE A 150 11.13 9.15 -10.73
N ALA A 151 10.87 7.90 -11.15
CA ALA A 151 10.49 7.59 -12.51
C ALA A 151 9.19 8.31 -12.93
N PHE A 152 8.19 8.36 -12.04
CA PHE A 152 6.97 9.15 -12.27
C PHE A 152 7.24 10.65 -12.37
N ALA A 153 8.06 11.19 -11.46
CA ALA A 153 8.42 12.62 -11.46
C ALA A 153 9.14 13.06 -12.75
N LEU A 154 10.02 12.21 -13.26
CA LEU A 154 10.73 12.45 -14.53
C LEU A 154 9.87 12.13 -15.75
N GLY A 155 9.08 11.05 -15.67
CA GLY A 155 8.20 10.58 -16.74
C GLY A 155 7.08 11.56 -17.08
N GLU A 156 6.55 12.28 -16.08
CA GLU A 156 5.50 13.29 -16.30
C GLU A 156 5.90 14.30 -17.37
N LYS A 157 7.14 14.80 -17.31
CA LYS A 157 7.66 15.75 -18.29
C LYS A 157 7.83 15.11 -19.67
N GLY A 158 8.30 13.86 -19.71
CA GLY A 158 8.48 13.11 -20.95
C GLY A 158 7.14 12.83 -21.63
N VAL A 159 6.14 12.34 -20.87
CA VAL A 159 4.82 12.02 -21.38
C VAL A 159 4.08 13.27 -21.86
N ARG A 160 4.13 14.37 -21.10
CA ARG A 160 3.55 15.65 -21.53
C ARG A 160 4.19 16.15 -22.82
N GLY A 161 5.54 16.07 -22.94
CA GLY A 161 6.26 16.46 -24.14
C GLY A 161 5.95 15.57 -25.34
N TRP A 162 5.80 14.26 -25.13
CA TRP A 162 5.44 13.30 -26.15
C TRP A 162 3.99 13.49 -26.62
N TRP A 163 3.06 13.69 -25.68
CA TRP A 163 1.64 13.92 -26.00
C TRP A 163 1.42 15.25 -26.72
N SER A 164 2.10 16.33 -26.29
CA SER A 164 2.00 17.61 -26.98
C SER A 164 2.55 17.58 -28.42
N ARG A 165 3.40 16.61 -28.75
CA ARG A 165 3.89 16.40 -30.12
C ARG A 165 2.93 15.54 -30.95
N ARG A 166 2.15 14.66 -30.32
CA ARG A 166 1.24 13.74 -31.03
C ARG A 166 -0.19 14.26 -31.18
N VAL A 167 -0.65 15.07 -30.23
CA VAL A 167 -1.87 15.81 -30.42
C VAL A 167 -1.49 17.08 -31.16
N PRO A 168 -1.63 17.16 -32.50
CA PRO A 168 -1.58 18.44 -33.15
C PRO A 168 -2.59 19.28 -32.40
N SER A 169 -2.11 20.39 -31.80
CA SER A 169 -3.05 21.37 -31.29
C SER A 169 -4.00 21.58 -32.46
N GLN A 170 -5.24 21.07 -32.36
CA GLN A 170 -6.33 21.74 -32.99
C GLN A 170 -6.27 23.13 -32.35
N ARG A 171 -5.33 23.96 -32.81
CA ARG A 171 -5.63 25.35 -32.91
C ARG A 171 -6.95 25.30 -33.67
N SER A 172 -8.03 25.34 -32.91
CA SER A 172 -9.20 25.95 -33.44
C SER A 172 -8.63 27.17 -34.16
N ASP A 173 -8.63 27.12 -35.47
CA ASP A 173 -8.73 28.32 -36.25
C ASP A 173 -9.97 29.02 -35.68
N VAL A 174 -9.75 29.63 -34.51
CA VAL A 174 -10.59 30.70 -34.04
C VAL A 174 -10.34 31.69 -35.14
N GLY A 175 -11.29 31.62 -36.05
CA GLY A 175 -11.26 32.24 -37.36
C GLY A 175 -10.55 33.53 -37.26
N GLU A 176 -9.62 33.69 -38.17
CA GLU A 176 -8.99 34.93 -38.50
C GLU A 176 -9.89 36.01 -37.97
N LYS A 177 -9.45 36.71 -36.91
CA LYS A 177 -10.21 37.82 -36.36
C LYS A 177 -10.45 38.70 -37.55
N ILE A 178 -11.58 38.51 -38.18
CA ILE A 178 -12.00 39.42 -39.27
C ILE A 178 -11.92 40.78 -38.64
N PRO A 179 -10.89 41.56 -38.99
CA PRO A 179 -10.79 42.90 -38.41
C PRO A 179 -12.15 43.51 -38.66
N PHE A 180 -12.82 43.94 -37.58
CA PHE A 180 -14.06 44.68 -37.67
C PHE A 180 -13.75 45.86 -38.63
N LYS A 181 -13.93 45.65 -39.91
CA LYS A 181 -13.94 46.74 -40.86
C LYS A 181 -15.14 47.55 -40.43
N ALA A 182 -14.89 48.62 -39.65
CA ALA A 182 -15.90 49.61 -39.40
C ALA A 182 -16.48 49.97 -40.79
N LYS A 183 -17.69 49.52 -41.06
CA LYS A 183 -18.44 49.88 -42.26
C LYS A 183 -18.51 51.40 -42.14
N LYS A 184 -17.71 52.13 -42.90
CA LYS A 184 -17.91 53.57 -43.05
C LYS A 184 -19.32 53.68 -43.53
N PHE A 185 -20.19 54.19 -42.68
CA PHE A 185 -21.52 54.62 -43.07
C PHE A 185 -21.26 55.71 -44.12
N ALA A 186 -21.43 55.33 -45.38
CA ALA A 186 -21.40 56.23 -46.46
C ALA A 186 -22.72 57.02 -46.35
N ASN A 187 -22.54 58.30 -46.14
CA ASN A 187 -23.53 59.38 -46.29
C ASN A 187 -24.78 59.30 -45.38
N GLU A 188 -24.96 60.38 -44.66
CA GLU A 188 -26.07 60.71 -43.75
C GLU A 188 -27.45 60.78 -44.40
N ASP A 189 -27.61 60.45 -45.67
CA ASP A 189 -28.84 60.61 -46.41
C ASP A 189 -29.61 59.33 -46.73
N GLU A 190 -29.09 58.16 -46.34
CA GLU A 190 -29.86 56.94 -46.50
C GLU A 190 -30.60 56.64 -45.18
N GLN A 191 -31.85 57.19 -45.06
CA GLN A 191 -32.77 56.79 -44.02
C GLN A 191 -32.99 55.28 -44.10
N VAL A 192 -32.38 54.54 -43.20
CA VAL A 192 -32.68 53.12 -43.03
C VAL A 192 -34.14 53.00 -42.61
N SER A 193 -35.02 52.68 -43.54
CA SER A 193 -36.42 52.38 -43.27
C SER A 193 -36.50 51.10 -42.45
N TRP A 194 -36.82 51.16 -41.19
CA TRP A 194 -37.04 50.04 -40.30
C TRP A 194 -38.27 49.22 -40.62
N ASN A 195 -38.99 49.56 -41.73
CA ASN A 195 -40.19 48.88 -42.18
C ASN A 195 -39.94 47.95 -43.37
N ASP A 196 -38.73 47.62 -43.72
CA ASP A 196 -38.44 46.72 -44.83
C ASP A 196 -38.98 45.32 -44.57
N ALA A 197 -39.67 44.78 -45.56
CA ALA A 197 -40.36 43.50 -45.51
C ALA A 197 -39.41 42.31 -45.25
N ASP A 198 -38.09 42.51 -45.40
CA ASP A 198 -37.05 41.54 -45.26
C ASP A 198 -36.30 41.63 -43.91
N SER A 199 -36.87 42.31 -42.92
CA SER A 199 -36.29 42.35 -41.59
C SER A 199 -36.21 40.93 -40.96
N PRO A 200 -35.05 40.42 -40.56
CA PRO A 200 -34.94 39.11 -39.92
C PRO A 200 -35.65 39.00 -38.58
N TRP A 201 -36.24 40.08 -38.11
CA TRP A 201 -36.95 40.16 -36.82
C TRP A 201 -38.50 40.20 -36.98
N ARG A 202 -39.00 39.63 -38.09
CA ARG A 202 -40.44 39.34 -38.17
C ARG A 202 -40.77 38.20 -37.23
N ASP A 203 -41.72 38.48 -36.34
CA ASP A 203 -42.31 37.52 -35.44
C ASP A 203 -42.75 36.25 -36.15
N PRO A 204 -42.26 35.04 -35.82
CA PRO A 204 -42.68 33.79 -36.49
C PRO A 204 -44.05 33.30 -36.03
N LEU A 205 -44.81 34.10 -35.27
CA LEU A 205 -46.08 33.65 -34.71
C LEU A 205 -47.24 34.50 -35.28
N ARG A 206 -47.64 34.12 -36.50
CA ARG A 206 -49.05 34.19 -36.93
C ARG A 206 -49.31 33.11 -37.93
#